data_39d7512e9cab35a9fa1dc9f288eb05d3
#
_entry.id   39d7512e9cab35a9fa1dc9f288eb05d3
#
_cell.length_a   1.000
_cell.length_b   1.000
_cell.length_c   1.000
_cell.angle_alpha   90.00
_cell.angle_beta   90.00
_cell.angle_gamma   90.00
#
_symmetry.space_group_name_H-M   'P 1'
#
loop_
_entity.id
_entity.type
_entity.pdbx_description
1 polymer ?
#
loop_
_entity_poly.entity_id
_entity_poly.type
_entity_poly.pdbx_seq_one_letter_code
_entity_poly.pdbx_strand_id
1 'polypeptide(L)'
;MNPVPTQREYFLDSIRAWLMLLGIPFHISLIYSGHTWHVNSAQPSWLLTLFNDFIHSFRMQVFFVISGYFSYMLFLRYPIKRWWKVRVERVGIPMLTAIPLLTLPQFVMLQYVKGKAETWHTLSLYEKYNTLVWELISHLWFLLVLVVMTSLSVWIFGRIRKSLEDRPDSTPGWCSMSKLSLIFLLLGIGYAAIRRLIFLVYPPILSDGMFNFIVMQTLFYMPFFILGALAFIYPKLKALFTTPSKGCTIAAALAFVAYRLNQQYGSGDAWMYETESVITMVMGLWMVNVVFSLGHRLLNFQSARVTYFVNASLFIYLVHHPLTLFFGAYITPHISSNWLGFISGMIFVVGIAIILYEIHLRIPLLKFLFSGKPAMKRDNNNAVAR
;
A
#
# COMPACT_ATOMS: atom_id res chain seq x y z
N MET A 1 23.75 24.40 -0.17
CA MET A 1 22.47 23.66 -0.37
C MET A 1 21.33 24.67 -0.23
N ASN A 2 20.56 24.89 -1.28
CA ASN A 2 19.36 25.72 -1.20
C ASN A 2 18.37 25.11 -0.20
N PRO A 3 17.68 25.92 0.62
CA PRO A 3 16.70 25.39 1.57
C PRO A 3 15.65 24.59 0.82
N VAL A 4 15.39 23.38 1.29
CA VAL A 4 14.32 22.50 0.76
C VAL A 4 13.04 23.32 0.74
N PRO A 5 12.32 23.41 -0.40
CA PRO A 5 11.09 24.17 -0.49
C PRO A 5 10.12 23.75 0.61
N THR A 6 9.71 24.70 1.44
CA THR A 6 8.85 24.47 2.61
C THR A 6 7.37 24.37 2.23
N GLN A 7 7.03 24.52 0.96
CA GLN A 7 5.65 24.48 0.51
C GLN A 7 5.11 23.05 0.58
N ARG A 8 4.07 22.86 1.39
CA ARG A 8 3.42 21.56 1.60
C ARG A 8 2.66 21.16 0.35
N GLU A 9 2.93 19.96 -0.16
CA GLU A 9 2.25 19.37 -1.32
C GLU A 9 0.94 18.71 -0.86
N TYR A 10 -0.13 19.49 -0.74
CA TYR A 10 -1.42 19.03 -0.22
C TYR A 10 -2.01 17.87 -1.00
N PHE A 11 -1.86 17.87 -2.33
CA PHE A 11 -2.38 16.80 -3.18
C PHE A 11 -1.72 15.46 -2.91
N LEU A 12 -0.41 15.41 -2.63
CA LEU A 12 0.29 14.15 -2.30
C LEU A 12 -0.15 13.57 -0.97
N ASP A 13 -0.34 14.43 0.06
CA ASP A 13 -0.90 13.99 1.33
C ASP A 13 -2.32 13.43 1.14
N SER A 14 -3.14 14.10 0.34
CA SER A 14 -4.51 13.71 0.03
C SER A 14 -4.56 12.39 -0.74
N ILE A 15 -3.78 12.25 -1.82
CA ILE A 15 -3.75 10.99 -2.61
C ILE A 15 -3.29 9.83 -1.72
N ARG A 16 -2.26 10.02 -0.89
CA ARG A 16 -1.80 8.98 0.05
C ARG A 16 -2.92 8.51 0.96
N ALA A 17 -3.67 9.44 1.55
CA ALA A 17 -4.80 9.10 2.40
C ALA A 17 -5.90 8.35 1.63
N TRP A 18 -6.27 8.83 0.44
CA TRP A 18 -7.26 8.17 -0.41
C TRP A 18 -6.84 6.76 -0.84
N LEU A 19 -5.58 6.55 -1.21
CA LEU A 19 -5.07 5.21 -1.56
C LEU A 19 -5.11 4.24 -0.37
N MET A 20 -4.91 4.74 0.87
CA MET A 20 -5.10 3.92 2.08
C MET A 20 -6.59 3.60 2.30
N LEU A 21 -7.46 4.60 2.18
CA LEU A 21 -8.91 4.44 2.36
C LEU A 21 -9.54 3.55 1.28
N LEU A 22 -9.00 3.54 0.05
CA LEU A 22 -9.38 2.58 -1.00
C LEU A 22 -9.17 1.11 -0.59
N GLY A 23 -8.45 0.84 0.49
CA GLY A 23 -8.41 -0.49 1.10
C GLY A 23 -9.78 -0.99 1.55
N ILE A 24 -10.68 -0.10 1.98
CA ILE A 24 -12.02 -0.46 2.45
C ILE A 24 -12.87 -1.02 1.29
N PRO A 25 -13.18 -0.24 0.21
CA PRO A 25 -13.96 -0.78 -0.91
C PRO A 25 -13.26 -1.96 -1.59
N PHE A 26 -11.91 -1.99 -1.62
CA PHE A 26 -11.16 -3.11 -2.13
C PHE A 26 -11.44 -4.41 -1.36
N HIS A 27 -11.30 -4.42 -0.04
CA HIS A 27 -11.51 -5.64 0.75
C HIS A 27 -13.00 -6.01 0.88
N ILE A 28 -13.92 -5.06 0.89
CA ILE A 28 -15.35 -5.36 0.87
C ILE A 28 -15.74 -5.96 -0.49
N SER A 29 -15.21 -5.44 -1.60
CA SER A 29 -15.48 -6.03 -2.92
C SER A 29 -14.97 -7.46 -3.05
N LEU A 30 -13.89 -7.86 -2.33
CA LEU A 30 -13.41 -9.24 -2.30
C LEU A 30 -14.47 -10.22 -1.76
N ILE A 31 -15.27 -9.82 -0.78
CA ILE A 31 -16.36 -10.66 -0.25
C ILE A 31 -17.34 -11.06 -1.37
N TYR A 32 -17.60 -10.14 -2.30
CA TYR A 32 -18.59 -10.27 -3.36
C TYR A 32 -17.99 -10.53 -4.74
N SER A 33 -16.67 -10.74 -4.83
CA SER A 33 -15.95 -11.00 -6.08
C SER A 33 -15.87 -12.49 -6.40
N GLY A 34 -15.44 -12.82 -7.62
CA GLY A 34 -15.10 -14.18 -8.04
C GLY A 34 -13.74 -14.67 -7.50
N HIS A 35 -13.02 -13.85 -6.73
CA HIS A 35 -11.75 -14.26 -6.13
C HIS A 35 -11.97 -15.04 -4.84
N THR A 36 -11.24 -16.12 -4.66
CA THR A 36 -11.23 -16.86 -3.38
C THR A 36 -10.58 -16.00 -2.31
N TRP A 37 -11.31 -15.71 -1.25
CA TRP A 37 -10.83 -14.94 -0.12
C TRP A 37 -11.23 -15.59 1.21
N HIS A 38 -10.94 -14.96 2.33
CA HIS A 38 -11.25 -15.49 3.68
C HIS A 38 -12.74 -15.77 3.88
N VAL A 39 -13.59 -14.90 3.36
CA VAL A 39 -15.06 -15.02 3.39
C VAL A 39 -15.59 -14.54 2.05
N ASN A 40 -16.44 -15.33 1.41
CA ASN A 40 -17.06 -15.00 0.13
C ASN A 40 -18.58 -15.13 0.20
N SER A 41 -19.28 -14.29 -0.55
CA SER A 41 -20.70 -14.43 -0.87
C SER A 41 -20.94 -15.68 -1.72
N ALA A 42 -22.09 -16.30 -1.56
CA ALA A 42 -22.47 -17.52 -2.32
C ALA A 42 -22.50 -17.29 -3.85
N GLN A 43 -22.82 -16.08 -4.29
CA GLN A 43 -22.90 -15.74 -5.70
C GLN A 43 -22.04 -14.51 -5.98
N PRO A 44 -20.90 -14.66 -6.70
CA PRO A 44 -20.03 -13.54 -6.99
C PRO A 44 -20.63 -12.55 -8.00
N SER A 45 -20.32 -11.26 -7.84
CA SER A 45 -20.66 -10.20 -8.78
C SER A 45 -19.50 -9.94 -9.73
N TRP A 46 -19.75 -10.05 -11.04
CA TRP A 46 -18.76 -9.73 -12.05
C TRP A 46 -18.26 -8.26 -11.98
N LEU A 47 -19.18 -7.31 -11.73
CA LEU A 47 -18.82 -5.89 -11.63
C LEU A 47 -17.95 -5.62 -10.39
N LEU A 48 -18.22 -6.25 -9.25
CA LEU A 48 -17.40 -6.10 -8.06
C LEU A 48 -16.05 -6.79 -8.20
N THR A 49 -15.97 -7.88 -8.98
CA THR A 49 -14.70 -8.49 -9.39
C THR A 49 -13.88 -7.52 -10.24
N LEU A 50 -14.49 -6.94 -11.28
CA LEU A 50 -13.83 -5.95 -12.15
C LEU A 50 -13.34 -4.72 -11.37
N PHE A 51 -14.16 -4.22 -10.45
CA PHE A 51 -13.80 -3.12 -9.57
C PHE A 51 -12.62 -3.46 -8.67
N ASN A 52 -12.62 -4.65 -8.07
CA ASN A 52 -11.52 -5.15 -7.24
C ASN A 52 -10.21 -5.21 -8.03
N ASP A 53 -10.25 -5.84 -9.21
CA ASP A 53 -9.10 -5.99 -10.09
C ASP A 53 -8.52 -4.65 -10.54
N PHE A 54 -9.39 -3.68 -10.84
CA PHE A 54 -8.95 -2.35 -11.20
C PHE A 54 -8.16 -1.69 -10.07
N ILE A 55 -8.68 -1.71 -8.84
CA ILE A 55 -7.97 -1.13 -7.69
C ILE A 55 -6.67 -1.90 -7.43
N HIS A 56 -6.71 -3.23 -7.50
CA HIS A 56 -5.54 -4.08 -7.25
C HIS A 56 -4.39 -3.77 -8.20
N SER A 57 -4.68 -3.57 -9.47
CA SER A 57 -3.68 -3.46 -10.55
C SER A 57 -2.75 -2.25 -10.46
N PHE A 58 -3.10 -1.18 -9.70
CA PHE A 58 -2.27 0.02 -9.64
C PHE A 58 -2.09 0.65 -8.25
N ARG A 59 -2.98 0.36 -7.28
CA ARG A 59 -3.03 1.07 -6.00
C ARG A 59 -1.69 1.09 -5.27
N MET A 60 -1.02 -0.06 -5.20
CA MET A 60 0.22 -0.19 -4.44
C MET A 60 1.40 0.49 -5.14
N GLN A 61 1.48 0.44 -6.47
CA GLN A 61 2.52 1.10 -7.25
C GLN A 61 2.50 2.60 -7.00
N VAL A 62 1.33 3.23 -7.15
CA VAL A 62 1.14 4.67 -6.89
C VAL A 62 1.45 5.03 -5.44
N PHE A 63 1.05 4.16 -4.49
CA PHE A 63 1.34 4.38 -3.08
C PHE A 63 2.84 4.36 -2.78
N PHE A 64 3.59 3.43 -3.37
CA PHE A 64 5.03 3.37 -3.16
C PHE A 64 5.78 4.56 -3.79
N VAL A 65 5.29 5.13 -4.91
CA VAL A 65 5.83 6.39 -5.45
C VAL A 65 5.69 7.52 -4.42
N ILE A 66 4.51 7.70 -3.84
CA ILE A 66 4.28 8.73 -2.81
C ILE A 66 5.16 8.48 -1.57
N SER A 67 5.27 7.21 -1.16
CA SER A 67 6.10 6.82 -0.02
C SER A 67 7.59 7.14 -0.24
N GLY A 68 8.10 6.89 -1.44
CA GLY A 68 9.47 7.23 -1.85
C GLY A 68 9.71 8.74 -1.86
N TYR A 69 8.76 9.51 -2.41
CA TYR A 69 8.82 10.98 -2.43
C TYR A 69 8.98 11.55 -1.01
N PHE A 70 8.10 11.19 -0.09
CA PHE A 70 8.18 11.65 1.29
C PHE A 70 9.38 11.06 2.05
N SER A 71 9.81 9.85 1.71
CA SER A 71 10.97 9.23 2.33
C SER A 71 12.24 10.02 2.05
N TYR A 72 12.46 10.37 0.78
CA TYR A 72 13.64 11.15 0.37
C TYR A 72 13.59 12.58 0.89
N MET A 73 12.41 13.24 0.86
CA MET A 73 12.21 14.55 1.45
C MET A 73 12.66 14.60 2.93
N LEU A 74 12.29 13.58 3.71
CA LEU A 74 12.68 13.49 5.11
C LEU A 74 14.15 13.09 5.29
N PHE A 75 14.71 12.29 4.35
CA PHE A 75 16.14 11.93 4.35
C PHE A 75 17.06 13.16 4.23
N LEU A 76 16.65 14.16 3.46
CA LEU A 76 17.39 15.43 3.37
C LEU A 76 17.23 16.32 4.60
N ARG A 77 16.13 16.16 5.34
CA ARG A 77 15.81 17.02 6.51
C ARG A 77 16.45 16.55 7.81
N TYR A 78 16.65 15.23 7.96
CA TYR A 78 17.11 14.66 9.22
C TYR A 78 18.45 13.91 9.07
N PRO A 79 19.31 13.88 10.11
CA PRO A 79 20.41 12.93 10.17
C PRO A 79 19.92 11.49 10.02
N ILE A 80 20.71 10.61 9.37
CA ILE A 80 20.33 9.26 8.98
C ILE A 80 19.72 8.47 10.16
N LYS A 81 20.36 8.49 11.33
CA LYS A 81 19.87 7.77 12.53
C LYS A 81 18.48 8.25 12.96
N ARG A 82 18.25 9.58 12.98
CA ARG A 82 16.96 10.18 13.34
C ARG A 82 15.90 9.91 12.25
N TRP A 83 16.27 10.00 10.98
CA TRP A 83 15.40 9.71 9.86
C TRP A 83 14.89 8.27 9.92
N TRP A 84 15.79 7.29 10.06
CA TRP A 84 15.45 5.88 10.15
C TRP A 84 14.58 5.59 11.38
N LYS A 85 14.97 6.09 12.56
CA LYS A 85 14.20 5.95 13.80
C LYS A 85 12.78 6.46 13.64
N VAL A 86 12.57 7.67 13.14
CA VAL A 86 11.24 8.27 12.95
C VAL A 86 10.39 7.46 11.96
N ARG A 87 11.01 6.91 10.90
CA ARG A 87 10.29 6.10 9.91
C ARG A 87 9.86 4.76 10.50
N VAL A 88 10.77 4.07 11.17
CA VAL A 88 10.47 2.78 11.80
C VAL A 88 9.47 2.93 12.93
N GLU A 89 9.61 3.94 13.79
CA GLU A 89 8.63 4.18 14.87
C GLU A 89 7.22 4.45 14.32
N ARG A 90 7.09 5.28 13.29
CA ARG A 90 5.78 5.65 12.73
C ARG A 90 5.10 4.55 11.92
N VAL A 91 5.82 3.55 11.47
CA VAL A 91 5.29 2.42 10.71
C VAL A 91 5.35 1.14 11.53
N GLY A 92 6.50 0.88 12.18
CA GLY A 92 6.76 -0.34 12.93
C GLY A 92 5.94 -0.44 14.21
N ILE A 93 5.82 0.64 15.02
CA ILE A 93 5.03 0.61 16.27
C ILE A 93 3.56 0.31 15.96
N PRO A 94 2.86 1.03 15.04
CA PRO A 94 1.49 0.70 14.68
C PRO A 94 1.31 -0.73 14.14
N MET A 95 2.26 -1.20 13.31
CA MET A 95 2.25 -2.55 12.77
C MET A 95 2.35 -3.60 13.88
N LEU A 96 3.35 -3.48 14.78
CA LEU A 96 3.55 -4.40 15.89
C LEU A 96 2.39 -4.36 16.88
N THR A 97 1.76 -3.20 17.08
CA THR A 97 0.57 -3.06 17.92
C THR A 97 -0.64 -3.75 17.28
N ALA A 98 -0.80 -3.63 15.96
CA ALA A 98 -1.92 -4.23 15.25
C ALA A 98 -1.91 -5.77 15.32
N ILE A 99 -0.74 -6.41 15.45
CA ILE A 99 -0.64 -7.86 15.51
C ILE A 99 -1.45 -8.42 16.71
N PRO A 100 -1.15 -8.10 17.97
CA PRO A 100 -1.89 -8.66 19.09
C PRO A 100 -3.30 -8.10 19.25
N LEU A 101 -3.55 -6.84 18.83
CA LEU A 101 -4.83 -6.18 19.10
C LEU A 101 -5.86 -6.34 17.98
N LEU A 102 -5.42 -6.59 16.74
CA LEU A 102 -6.29 -6.63 15.57
C LEU A 102 -6.19 -7.95 14.81
N THR A 103 -4.99 -8.34 14.36
CA THR A 103 -4.88 -9.51 13.48
C THR A 103 -4.89 -10.84 14.24
N LEU A 104 -4.45 -10.89 15.49
CA LEU A 104 -4.59 -12.10 16.31
C LEU A 104 -6.05 -12.42 16.65
N PRO A 105 -6.89 -11.47 17.16
CA PRO A 105 -8.33 -11.72 17.29
C PRO A 105 -9.02 -12.08 15.97
N GLN A 106 -8.63 -11.42 14.86
CA GLN A 106 -9.09 -11.77 13.52
C GLN A 106 -8.78 -13.22 13.16
N PHE A 107 -7.54 -13.67 13.39
CA PHE A 107 -7.12 -15.04 13.15
C PHE A 107 -7.97 -16.04 13.95
N VAL A 108 -8.13 -15.81 15.25
CA VAL A 108 -8.96 -16.67 16.11
C VAL A 108 -10.40 -16.74 15.59
N MET A 109 -11.00 -15.60 15.27
CA MET A 109 -12.35 -15.55 14.69
C MET A 109 -12.45 -16.39 13.42
N LEU A 110 -11.49 -16.27 12.50
CA LEU A 110 -11.49 -17.03 11.24
C LEU A 110 -11.32 -18.54 11.45
N GLN A 111 -10.55 -18.97 12.46
CA GLN A 111 -10.44 -20.42 12.77
C GLN A 111 -11.80 -21.01 13.15
N TYR A 112 -12.60 -20.30 13.95
CA TYR A 112 -13.96 -20.74 14.31
C TYR A 112 -14.91 -20.69 13.11
N VAL A 113 -14.95 -19.57 12.37
CA VAL A 113 -15.84 -19.39 11.21
C VAL A 113 -15.58 -20.43 10.10
N LYS A 114 -14.32 -20.81 9.90
CA LYS A 114 -13.93 -21.79 8.88
C LYS A 114 -13.97 -23.25 9.38
N GLY A 115 -14.35 -23.50 10.62
CA GLY A 115 -14.32 -24.85 11.22
C GLY A 115 -12.92 -25.46 11.34
N LYS A 116 -11.85 -24.63 11.28
CA LYS A 116 -10.46 -25.10 11.34
C LYS A 116 -9.90 -25.17 12.76
N ALA A 117 -10.63 -24.68 13.76
CA ALA A 117 -10.20 -24.71 15.16
C ALA A 117 -9.98 -26.16 15.66
N GLU A 118 -10.83 -27.09 15.25
CA GLU A 118 -10.75 -28.50 15.64
C GLU A 118 -9.56 -29.24 15.03
N THR A 119 -9.14 -28.86 13.81
CA THR A 119 -8.02 -29.48 13.09
C THR A 119 -6.68 -28.81 13.39
N TRP A 120 -6.68 -27.71 14.14
CA TRP A 120 -5.44 -26.96 14.43
C TRP A 120 -4.36 -27.80 15.13
N HIS A 121 -4.78 -28.69 16.06
CA HIS A 121 -3.85 -29.55 16.80
C HIS A 121 -3.17 -30.60 15.92
N THR A 122 -3.77 -31.00 14.78
CA THR A 122 -3.22 -32.02 13.87
C THR A 122 -2.12 -31.48 12.96
N LEU A 123 -2.02 -30.15 12.81
CA LEU A 123 -1.00 -29.51 11.98
C LEU A 123 0.39 -29.70 12.58
N SER A 124 1.41 -29.88 11.73
CA SER A 124 2.82 -29.85 12.10
C SER A 124 3.22 -28.47 12.64
N LEU A 125 4.34 -28.40 13.35
CA LEU A 125 4.85 -27.12 13.87
C LEU A 125 5.16 -26.12 12.75
N TYR A 126 5.65 -26.58 11.60
CA TYR A 126 5.94 -25.75 10.44
C TYR A 126 4.65 -25.17 9.84
N GLU A 127 3.62 -25.99 9.64
CA GLU A 127 2.33 -25.55 9.13
C GLU A 127 1.65 -24.53 10.06
N LYS A 128 1.69 -24.79 11.38
CA LYS A 128 1.22 -23.85 12.41
C LYS A 128 1.94 -22.51 12.32
N TYR A 129 3.28 -22.54 12.27
CA TYR A 129 4.09 -21.34 12.15
C TYR A 129 3.77 -20.57 10.86
N ASN A 130 3.77 -21.25 9.73
CA ASN A 130 3.51 -20.62 8.43
C ASN A 130 2.11 -20.02 8.37
N THR A 131 1.08 -20.75 8.78
CA THR A 131 -0.29 -20.25 8.84
C THR A 131 -0.42 -19.05 9.78
N LEU A 132 0.18 -19.13 10.98
CA LEU A 132 0.12 -18.05 11.95
C LEU A 132 0.78 -16.78 11.42
N VAL A 133 1.98 -16.88 10.83
CA VAL A 133 2.69 -15.72 10.29
C VAL A 133 1.91 -15.08 9.13
N TRP A 134 1.33 -15.88 8.22
CA TRP A 134 0.50 -15.36 7.13
C TRP A 134 -0.73 -14.61 7.64
N GLU A 135 -1.45 -15.19 8.58
CA GLU A 135 -2.68 -14.60 9.11
C GLU A 135 -2.41 -13.38 10.00
N LEU A 136 -1.31 -13.38 10.78
CA LEU A 136 -0.94 -12.25 11.62
C LEU A 136 -0.40 -11.06 10.81
N ILE A 137 0.39 -11.31 9.77
CA ILE A 137 0.87 -10.25 8.88
C ILE A 137 -0.26 -9.79 7.96
N SER A 138 -1.03 -10.72 7.38
CA SER A 138 -2.24 -10.42 6.61
C SER A 138 -2.12 -9.13 5.79
N HIS A 139 -3.05 -8.19 5.92
CA HIS A 139 -3.01 -6.89 5.23
C HIS A 139 -1.84 -5.97 5.66
N LEU A 140 -1.16 -6.26 6.78
CA LEU A 140 -0.02 -5.47 7.26
C LEU A 140 1.26 -5.67 6.44
N TRP A 141 1.28 -6.64 5.50
CA TRP A 141 2.44 -6.94 4.65
C TRP A 141 3.03 -5.68 3.99
N PHE A 142 2.17 -4.76 3.59
CA PHE A 142 2.56 -3.50 2.98
C PHE A 142 3.41 -2.62 3.92
N LEU A 143 3.07 -2.54 5.21
CA LEU A 143 3.86 -1.79 6.19
C LEU A 143 5.23 -2.45 6.39
N LEU A 144 5.28 -3.78 6.41
CA LEU A 144 6.52 -4.53 6.51
C LEU A 144 7.43 -4.28 5.30
N VAL A 145 6.89 -4.37 4.08
CA VAL A 145 7.62 -4.02 2.84
C VAL A 145 8.12 -2.57 2.90
N LEU A 146 7.31 -1.64 3.40
CA LEU A 146 7.71 -0.24 3.53
C LEU A 146 8.87 -0.04 4.53
N VAL A 147 8.91 -0.80 5.63
CA VAL A 147 10.04 -0.80 6.58
C VAL A 147 11.30 -1.35 5.90
N VAL A 148 11.20 -2.46 5.18
CA VAL A 148 12.32 -3.06 4.44
C VAL A 148 12.85 -2.09 3.39
N MET A 149 11.97 -1.51 2.55
CA MET A 149 12.36 -0.52 1.54
C MET A 149 13.01 0.71 2.15
N THR A 150 12.48 1.21 3.27
CA THR A 150 13.07 2.35 3.98
C THR A 150 14.49 2.00 4.44
N SER A 151 14.71 0.80 4.98
CA SER A 151 16.03 0.37 5.44
C SER A 151 17.03 0.23 4.29
N LEU A 152 16.64 -0.38 3.19
CA LEU A 152 17.46 -0.52 1.99
C LEU A 152 17.75 0.84 1.31
N SER A 153 16.80 1.78 1.39
CA SER A 153 16.94 3.08 0.74
C SER A 153 17.99 3.99 1.37
N VAL A 154 18.46 3.74 2.58
CA VAL A 154 19.58 4.49 3.20
C VAL A 154 20.78 4.52 2.26
N TRP A 155 21.15 3.36 1.75
CA TRP A 155 22.29 3.21 0.85
C TRP A 155 22.01 3.80 -0.55
N ILE A 156 20.80 3.57 -1.10
CA ILE A 156 20.40 4.09 -2.41
C ILE A 156 20.36 5.62 -2.37
N PHE A 157 19.74 6.20 -1.36
CA PHE A 157 19.60 7.66 -1.21
C PHE A 157 20.95 8.33 -0.98
N GLY A 158 21.86 7.68 -0.24
CA GLY A 158 23.23 8.17 -0.08
C GLY A 158 23.99 8.25 -1.41
N ARG A 159 23.86 7.24 -2.28
CA ARG A 159 24.44 7.24 -3.62
C ARG A 159 23.81 8.29 -4.55
N ILE A 160 22.48 8.39 -4.54
CA ILE A 160 21.77 9.42 -5.32
C ILE A 160 22.25 10.82 -4.89
N ARG A 161 22.31 11.08 -3.59
CA ARG A 161 22.76 12.38 -3.08
C ARG A 161 24.18 12.72 -3.54
N LYS A 162 25.12 11.77 -3.45
CA LYS A 162 26.51 11.96 -3.89
C LYS A 162 26.56 12.28 -5.40
N SER A 163 25.83 11.52 -6.22
CA SER A 163 25.76 11.77 -7.68
C SER A 163 25.19 13.13 -8.04
N LEU A 164 24.33 13.70 -7.21
CA LEU A 164 23.76 15.04 -7.40
C LEU A 164 24.73 16.15 -6.97
N GLU A 165 25.53 15.91 -5.93
CA GLU A 165 26.61 16.83 -5.52
C GLU A 165 27.64 17.00 -6.65
N ASP A 166 27.91 15.92 -7.42
CA ASP A 166 28.81 15.94 -8.57
C ASP A 166 28.21 16.61 -9.82
N ARG A 167 26.86 16.67 -9.97
CA ARG A 167 26.16 17.22 -11.16
C ARG A 167 24.85 17.92 -10.77
N PRO A 168 24.88 19.12 -10.17
CA PRO A 168 23.70 19.73 -9.53
C PRO A 168 22.59 20.19 -10.50
N ASP A 169 22.91 20.52 -11.77
CA ASP A 169 21.97 21.21 -12.69
C ASP A 169 21.50 20.36 -13.89
N SER A 170 21.86 19.09 -13.97
CA SER A 170 21.50 18.26 -15.11
C SER A 170 20.14 17.59 -14.96
N THR A 171 19.15 17.95 -15.79
CA THR A 171 17.96 17.13 -15.96
C THR A 171 18.35 15.86 -16.75
N PRO A 172 18.22 14.66 -16.17
CA PRO A 172 18.63 13.44 -16.87
C PRO A 172 17.85 13.24 -18.17
N GLY A 173 18.54 12.76 -19.21
CA GLY A 173 17.92 12.51 -20.51
C GLY A 173 16.82 11.44 -20.53
N TRP A 174 16.65 10.68 -19.43
CA TRP A 174 15.57 9.70 -19.26
C TRP A 174 14.26 10.31 -18.74
N CYS A 175 14.23 11.59 -18.34
CA CYS A 175 13.01 12.27 -17.86
C CYS A 175 12.02 12.55 -19.02
N SER A 176 11.46 11.50 -19.59
CA SER A 176 10.33 11.55 -20.53
C SER A 176 9.46 10.32 -20.34
N MET A 177 8.14 10.44 -20.58
CA MET A 177 7.21 9.32 -20.34
C MET A 177 7.56 8.11 -21.21
N SER A 178 7.94 8.31 -22.47
CA SER A 178 8.31 7.21 -23.36
C SER A 178 9.54 6.43 -22.87
N LYS A 179 10.58 7.13 -22.39
CA LYS A 179 11.77 6.48 -21.87
C LYS A 179 11.50 5.80 -20.53
N LEU A 180 10.71 6.41 -19.66
CA LEU A 180 10.25 5.78 -18.42
C LEU A 180 9.42 4.53 -18.70
N SER A 181 8.51 4.57 -19.68
CA SER A 181 7.73 3.40 -20.09
C SER A 181 8.64 2.26 -20.56
N LEU A 182 9.68 2.57 -21.34
CA LEU A 182 10.67 1.57 -21.76
C LEU A 182 11.44 1.01 -20.56
N ILE A 183 11.89 1.87 -19.64
CA ILE A 183 12.61 1.43 -18.43
C ILE A 183 11.71 0.52 -17.59
N PHE A 184 10.45 0.89 -17.37
CA PHE A 184 9.52 0.09 -16.55
C PHE A 184 9.11 -1.20 -17.27
N LEU A 185 9.03 -1.21 -18.61
CA LEU A 185 8.84 -2.43 -19.39
C LEU A 185 10.03 -3.39 -19.18
N LEU A 186 11.26 -2.88 -19.30
CA LEU A 186 12.46 -3.69 -19.09
C LEU A 186 12.58 -4.20 -17.64
N LEU A 187 12.21 -3.38 -16.66
CA LEU A 187 12.14 -3.79 -15.25
C LEU A 187 11.08 -4.88 -15.03
N GLY A 188 9.91 -4.75 -15.67
CA GLY A 188 8.86 -5.77 -15.63
C GLY A 188 9.31 -7.10 -16.25
N ILE A 189 9.96 -7.05 -17.42
CA ILE A 189 10.53 -8.23 -18.07
C ILE A 189 11.63 -8.85 -17.20
N GLY A 190 12.52 -8.03 -16.63
CA GLY A 190 13.56 -8.50 -15.71
C GLY A 190 12.97 -9.19 -14.46
N TYR A 191 11.93 -8.62 -13.87
CA TYR A 191 11.24 -9.24 -12.73
C TYR A 191 10.55 -10.55 -13.14
N ALA A 192 9.87 -10.58 -14.29
CA ALA A 192 9.26 -11.79 -14.82
C ALA A 192 10.30 -12.90 -15.10
N ALA A 193 11.47 -12.53 -15.64
CA ALA A 193 12.59 -13.45 -15.86
C ALA A 193 13.13 -14.01 -14.52
N ILE A 194 13.24 -13.19 -13.48
CA ILE A 194 13.63 -13.65 -12.13
C ILE A 194 12.60 -14.63 -11.60
N ARG A 195 11.29 -14.32 -11.69
CA ARG A 195 10.23 -15.25 -11.28
C ARG A 195 10.30 -16.57 -12.04
N ARG A 196 10.51 -16.51 -13.35
CA ARG A 196 10.67 -17.70 -14.21
C ARG A 196 11.86 -18.55 -13.81
N LEU A 197 13.01 -17.93 -13.56
CA LEU A 197 14.18 -18.62 -13.09
C LEU A 197 13.94 -19.32 -11.73
N ILE A 198 13.32 -18.62 -10.78
CA ILE A 198 12.96 -19.18 -9.47
C ILE A 198 11.99 -20.35 -9.65
N PHE A 199 10.96 -20.20 -10.50
CA PHE A 199 10.01 -21.27 -10.78
C PHE A 199 10.68 -22.54 -11.34
N LEU A 200 11.69 -22.38 -12.19
CA LEU A 200 12.42 -23.51 -12.77
C LEU A 200 13.42 -24.16 -11.82
N VAL A 201 14.01 -23.38 -10.90
CA VAL A 201 15.06 -23.87 -9.97
C VAL A 201 14.47 -24.34 -8.66
N TYR A 202 13.61 -23.55 -8.03
CA TYR A 202 13.03 -23.88 -6.73
C TYR A 202 11.67 -23.15 -6.54
N PRO A 203 10.57 -23.68 -7.08
CA PRO A 203 9.23 -23.09 -7.03
C PRO A 203 8.74 -22.64 -5.65
N PRO A 204 9.07 -23.35 -4.53
CA PRO A 204 8.62 -22.95 -3.20
C PRO A 204 8.98 -21.53 -2.78
N ILE A 205 10.04 -20.92 -3.34
CA ILE A 205 10.35 -19.49 -3.07
C ILE A 205 9.19 -18.57 -3.47
N LEU A 206 8.41 -18.92 -4.50
CA LEU A 206 7.31 -18.10 -4.98
C LEU A 206 6.01 -18.29 -4.19
N SER A 207 5.84 -19.47 -3.56
CA SER A 207 4.59 -19.87 -2.89
C SER A 207 4.71 -19.92 -1.37
N ASP A 208 5.91 -20.21 -0.83
CA ASP A 208 6.08 -20.57 0.57
C ASP A 208 6.70 -19.43 1.40
N GLY A 209 6.02 -19.16 2.51
CA GLY A 209 6.54 -18.32 3.58
C GLY A 209 6.43 -16.82 3.34
N MET A 210 6.08 -16.13 4.41
CA MET A 210 5.94 -14.68 4.43
C MET A 210 7.26 -13.96 4.07
N PHE A 211 8.41 -14.52 4.45
CA PHE A 211 9.71 -13.92 4.12
C PHE A 211 9.92 -13.82 2.60
N ASN A 212 9.69 -14.92 1.87
CA ASN A 212 9.83 -14.96 0.42
C ASN A 212 8.86 -13.98 -0.27
N PHE A 213 7.61 -13.94 0.21
CA PHE A 213 6.61 -12.98 -0.25
C PHE A 213 7.11 -11.54 -0.08
N ILE A 214 7.61 -11.15 1.11
CA ILE A 214 8.11 -9.79 1.37
C ILE A 214 9.30 -9.43 0.47
N VAL A 215 10.22 -10.38 0.24
CA VAL A 215 11.35 -10.17 -0.68
C VAL A 215 10.87 -9.91 -2.10
N MET A 216 9.94 -10.72 -2.61
CA MET A 216 9.39 -10.57 -3.95
C MET A 216 8.60 -9.27 -4.12
N GLN A 217 7.78 -8.90 -3.12
CA GLN A 217 7.06 -7.62 -3.12
C GLN A 217 8.03 -6.42 -3.05
N THR A 218 9.07 -6.53 -2.22
CA THR A 218 10.10 -5.48 -2.15
C THR A 218 10.79 -5.29 -3.50
N LEU A 219 11.17 -6.38 -4.15
CA LEU A 219 11.82 -6.34 -5.47
C LEU A 219 10.89 -5.71 -6.53
N PHE A 220 9.61 -6.07 -6.54
CA PHE A 220 8.63 -5.55 -7.49
C PHE A 220 8.34 -4.06 -7.30
N TYR A 221 8.17 -3.60 -6.06
CA TYR A 221 7.75 -2.23 -5.76
C TYR A 221 8.92 -1.24 -5.56
N MET A 222 10.16 -1.71 -5.39
CA MET A 222 11.33 -0.84 -5.21
C MET A 222 11.53 0.18 -6.34
N PRO A 223 11.34 -0.15 -7.63
CA PRO A 223 11.40 0.83 -8.71
C PRO A 223 10.44 2.00 -8.54
N PHE A 224 9.22 1.76 -8.08
CA PHE A 224 8.23 2.79 -7.81
C PHE A 224 8.63 3.67 -6.62
N PHE A 225 9.18 3.07 -5.57
CA PHE A 225 9.68 3.81 -4.42
C PHE A 225 10.85 4.73 -4.81
N ILE A 226 11.78 4.24 -5.62
CA ILE A 226 12.90 5.05 -6.15
C ILE A 226 12.36 6.14 -7.09
N LEU A 227 11.40 5.83 -7.96
CA LEU A 227 10.76 6.80 -8.85
C LEU A 227 10.17 7.98 -8.06
N GLY A 228 9.57 7.70 -6.91
CA GLY A 228 9.06 8.74 -6.02
C GLY A 228 10.15 9.65 -5.46
N ALA A 229 11.28 9.09 -5.03
CA ALA A 229 12.44 9.86 -4.58
C ALA A 229 13.00 10.74 -5.72
N LEU A 230 13.07 10.20 -6.94
CA LEU A 230 13.50 10.93 -8.13
C LEU A 230 12.52 12.04 -8.53
N ALA A 231 11.22 11.84 -8.34
CA ALA A 231 10.20 12.87 -8.57
C ALA A 231 10.30 14.03 -7.55
N PHE A 232 10.81 13.78 -6.34
CA PHE A 232 11.15 14.85 -5.40
C PHE A 232 12.38 15.65 -5.88
N ILE A 233 13.39 14.94 -6.39
CA ILE A 233 14.66 15.53 -6.81
C ILE A 233 14.51 16.37 -8.10
N TYR A 234 13.80 15.82 -9.09
CA TYR A 234 13.68 16.41 -10.43
C TYR A 234 12.30 17.03 -10.63
N PRO A 235 12.19 18.40 -10.57
CA PRO A 235 10.91 19.09 -10.81
C PRO A 235 10.27 18.75 -12.14
N LYS A 236 11.08 18.50 -13.18
CA LYS A 236 10.60 18.06 -14.52
C LYS A 236 9.89 16.72 -14.46
N LEU A 237 10.39 15.77 -13.65
CA LEU A 237 9.75 14.47 -13.46
C LEU A 237 8.43 14.61 -12.69
N LYS A 238 8.39 15.44 -11.64
CA LYS A 238 7.16 15.76 -10.93
C LYS A 238 6.14 16.42 -11.86
N ALA A 239 6.56 17.39 -12.66
CA ALA A 239 5.70 18.05 -13.65
C ALA A 239 5.13 17.05 -14.67
N LEU A 240 5.94 16.08 -15.12
CA LEU A 240 5.50 15.01 -16.01
C LEU A 240 4.37 14.18 -15.42
N PHE A 241 4.37 13.94 -14.10
CA PHE A 241 3.30 13.19 -13.41
C PHE A 241 2.09 14.05 -13.07
N THR A 242 2.25 15.35 -12.82
CA THR A 242 1.13 16.24 -12.48
C THR A 242 0.44 16.87 -13.69
N THR A 243 1.02 16.75 -14.88
CA THR A 243 0.41 17.20 -16.14
C THR A 243 -0.43 16.08 -16.75
N PRO A 244 -1.75 16.27 -16.99
CA PRO A 244 -2.61 15.23 -17.57
C PRO A 244 -2.11 14.78 -18.95
N SER A 245 -2.06 13.48 -19.17
CA SER A 245 -1.66 12.87 -20.44
C SER A 245 -2.74 11.90 -20.94
N LYS A 246 -3.39 12.26 -22.06
CA LYS A 246 -4.34 11.34 -22.74
C LYS A 246 -3.68 10.02 -23.11
N GLY A 247 -2.40 10.07 -23.55
CA GLY A 247 -1.64 8.88 -23.89
C GLY A 247 -1.48 7.92 -22.69
N CYS A 248 -1.13 8.44 -21.50
CA CYS A 248 -1.03 7.64 -20.30
C CYS A 248 -2.39 7.05 -19.88
N THR A 249 -3.47 7.83 -20.00
CA THR A 249 -4.82 7.35 -19.67
C THR A 249 -5.25 6.22 -20.59
N ILE A 250 -5.07 6.37 -21.89
CA ILE A 250 -5.41 5.32 -22.88
C ILE A 250 -4.51 4.09 -22.67
N ALA A 251 -3.20 4.27 -22.48
CA ALA A 251 -2.26 3.18 -22.26
C ALA A 251 -2.60 2.41 -20.97
N ALA A 252 -2.95 3.10 -19.88
CA ALA A 252 -3.39 2.47 -18.63
C ALA A 252 -4.70 1.68 -18.81
N ALA A 253 -5.66 2.22 -19.58
CA ALA A 253 -6.91 1.51 -19.88
C ALA A 253 -6.66 0.25 -20.71
N LEU A 254 -5.83 0.34 -21.75
CA LEU A 254 -5.45 -0.82 -22.57
C LEU A 254 -4.67 -1.87 -21.76
N ALA A 255 -3.77 -1.43 -20.88
CA ALA A 255 -3.05 -2.33 -19.98
C ALA A 255 -4.01 -3.03 -18.99
N PHE A 256 -5.03 -2.34 -18.51
CA PHE A 256 -6.05 -2.97 -17.66
C PHE A 256 -6.86 -4.01 -18.44
N VAL A 257 -7.22 -3.75 -19.69
CA VAL A 257 -7.86 -4.76 -20.55
C VAL A 257 -6.93 -5.97 -20.74
N ALA A 258 -5.65 -5.75 -21.04
CA ALA A 258 -4.67 -6.82 -21.17
C ALA A 258 -4.51 -7.62 -19.85
N TYR A 259 -4.48 -6.94 -18.70
CA TYR A 259 -4.48 -7.57 -17.38
C TYR A 259 -5.71 -8.49 -17.21
N ARG A 260 -6.92 -8.00 -17.54
CA ARG A 260 -8.15 -8.80 -17.44
C ARG A 260 -8.17 -10.00 -18.37
N LEU A 261 -7.70 -9.83 -19.60
CA LEU A 261 -7.57 -10.94 -20.54
C LEU A 261 -6.58 -12.00 -20.03
N ASN A 262 -5.44 -11.56 -19.49
CA ASN A 262 -4.47 -12.45 -18.86
C ASN A 262 -5.06 -13.24 -17.68
N GLN A 263 -5.85 -12.60 -16.82
CA GLN A 263 -6.54 -13.27 -15.72
C GLN A 263 -7.61 -14.26 -16.21
N GLN A 264 -8.31 -13.94 -17.28
CA GLN A 264 -9.38 -14.80 -17.81
C GLN A 264 -8.84 -16.02 -18.57
N TYR A 265 -7.77 -15.88 -19.30
CA TYR A 265 -7.23 -16.93 -20.19
C TYR A 265 -5.93 -17.56 -19.69
N GLY A 266 -5.37 -17.06 -18.61
CA GLY A 266 -4.05 -17.48 -18.10
C GLY A 266 -4.02 -18.80 -17.36
N SER A 267 -5.16 -19.41 -17.04
CA SER A 267 -5.29 -20.75 -16.41
C SER A 267 -4.56 -20.97 -15.08
N GLY A 268 -4.02 -19.91 -14.44
CA GLY A 268 -3.20 -20.02 -13.22
C GLY A 268 -1.78 -20.52 -13.44
N ASP A 269 -1.34 -20.69 -14.68
CA ASP A 269 0.02 -21.10 -15.01
C ASP A 269 1.08 -20.06 -14.64
N ALA A 270 2.32 -20.50 -14.49
CA ALA A 270 3.44 -19.60 -14.13
C ALA A 270 3.57 -18.40 -15.08
N TRP A 271 3.38 -18.60 -16.40
CA TRP A 271 3.45 -17.53 -17.39
C TRP A 271 2.38 -16.45 -17.20
N MET A 272 1.22 -16.78 -16.63
CA MET A 272 0.18 -15.81 -16.31
C MET A 272 0.68 -14.78 -15.29
N TYR A 273 1.33 -15.22 -14.23
CA TYR A 273 1.89 -14.34 -13.20
C TYR A 273 3.08 -13.53 -13.70
N GLU A 274 3.87 -14.10 -14.61
CA GLU A 274 4.99 -13.42 -15.27
C GLU A 274 4.47 -12.29 -16.16
N THR A 275 3.48 -12.57 -17.02
CA THR A 275 2.80 -11.60 -17.88
C THR A 275 2.10 -10.51 -17.08
N GLU A 276 1.39 -10.87 -16.01
CA GLU A 276 0.77 -9.94 -15.08
C GLU A 276 1.78 -8.96 -14.49
N SER A 277 2.96 -9.46 -14.09
CA SER A 277 4.02 -8.64 -13.53
C SER A 277 4.52 -7.59 -14.53
N VAL A 278 4.66 -7.93 -15.80
CA VAL A 278 5.05 -6.98 -16.86
C VAL A 278 3.95 -5.93 -17.08
N ILE A 279 2.71 -6.39 -17.24
CA ILE A 279 1.56 -5.48 -17.48
C ILE A 279 1.40 -4.50 -16.32
N THR A 280 1.39 -4.98 -15.09
CA THR A 280 1.16 -4.14 -13.90
C THR A 280 2.33 -3.23 -13.59
N MET A 281 3.56 -3.57 -14.00
CA MET A 281 4.73 -2.72 -13.88
C MET A 281 4.57 -1.45 -14.75
N VAL A 282 4.24 -1.59 -16.04
CA VAL A 282 4.06 -0.43 -16.93
C VAL A 282 2.75 0.30 -16.66
N MET A 283 1.67 -0.43 -16.38
CA MET A 283 0.38 0.15 -16.01
C MET A 283 0.51 1.03 -14.76
N GLY A 284 1.23 0.55 -13.74
CA GLY A 284 1.49 1.31 -12.52
C GLY A 284 2.15 2.65 -12.79
N LEU A 285 3.14 2.71 -13.70
CA LEU A 285 3.77 3.96 -14.12
C LEU A 285 2.76 4.93 -14.77
N TRP A 286 1.94 4.45 -15.70
CA TRP A 286 0.94 5.30 -16.35
C TRP A 286 -0.14 5.76 -15.37
N MET A 287 -0.54 4.90 -14.44
CA MET A 287 -1.47 5.25 -13.37
C MET A 287 -0.89 6.28 -12.39
N VAL A 288 0.43 6.36 -12.20
CA VAL A 288 1.05 7.47 -11.46
C VAL A 288 0.71 8.81 -12.13
N ASN A 289 0.84 8.93 -13.46
CA ASN A 289 0.43 10.16 -14.16
C ASN A 289 -1.07 10.43 -13.99
N VAL A 290 -1.92 9.42 -14.20
CA VAL A 290 -3.39 9.58 -14.09
C VAL A 290 -3.77 10.04 -12.68
N VAL A 291 -3.31 9.35 -11.64
CA VAL A 291 -3.68 9.65 -10.26
C VAL A 291 -3.07 10.96 -9.77
N PHE A 292 -1.81 11.26 -10.10
CA PHE A 292 -1.16 12.50 -9.66
C PHE A 292 -1.74 13.72 -10.38
N SER A 293 -1.99 13.65 -11.68
CA SER A 293 -2.59 14.76 -12.43
C SER A 293 -4.02 15.05 -11.97
N LEU A 294 -4.81 13.99 -11.72
CA LEU A 294 -6.17 14.13 -11.18
C LEU A 294 -6.13 14.69 -9.75
N GLY A 295 -5.26 14.17 -8.90
CA GLY A 295 -5.11 14.63 -7.52
C GLY A 295 -4.56 16.06 -7.45
N HIS A 296 -3.60 16.43 -8.30
CA HIS A 296 -3.09 17.81 -8.37
C HIS A 296 -4.19 18.79 -8.77
N ARG A 297 -5.07 18.40 -9.70
CA ARG A 297 -6.19 19.22 -10.14
C ARG A 297 -7.31 19.33 -9.10
N LEU A 298 -7.65 18.22 -8.42
CA LEU A 298 -8.87 18.13 -7.59
C LEU A 298 -8.60 18.20 -6.08
N LEU A 299 -7.38 17.90 -5.62
CA LEU A 299 -7.05 17.71 -4.20
C LEU A 299 -5.92 18.62 -3.71
N ASN A 300 -5.46 19.58 -4.53
CA ASN A 300 -4.36 20.49 -4.17
C ASN A 300 -4.86 21.72 -3.40
N PHE A 301 -5.61 21.48 -2.34
CA PHE A 301 -6.12 22.53 -1.46
C PHE A 301 -6.04 22.11 0.01
N GLN A 302 -5.97 23.09 0.90
CA GLN A 302 -6.04 22.86 2.33
C GLN A 302 -7.49 22.82 2.79
N SER A 303 -7.87 21.74 3.48
CA SER A 303 -9.19 21.58 4.10
C SER A 303 -9.05 20.87 5.44
N ALA A 304 -9.81 21.31 6.44
CA ALA A 304 -9.87 20.65 7.75
C ALA A 304 -10.35 19.20 7.63
N ARG A 305 -11.34 18.94 6.75
CA ARG A 305 -11.88 17.59 6.48
C ARG A 305 -10.81 16.70 5.84
N VAL A 306 -10.11 17.19 4.82
CA VAL A 306 -9.02 16.44 4.17
C VAL A 306 -7.90 16.15 5.18
N THR A 307 -7.52 17.14 5.98
CA THR A 307 -6.50 16.99 7.03
C THR A 307 -6.92 15.95 8.07
N TYR A 308 -8.19 15.89 8.44
CA TYR A 308 -8.74 14.87 9.33
C TYR A 308 -8.52 13.46 8.75
N PHE A 309 -8.96 13.21 7.50
CA PHE A 309 -8.80 11.92 6.85
C PHE A 309 -7.34 11.55 6.57
N VAL A 310 -6.48 12.52 6.26
CA VAL A 310 -5.02 12.31 6.15
C VAL A 310 -4.45 11.80 7.48
N ASN A 311 -4.87 12.36 8.61
CA ASN A 311 -4.41 11.92 9.93
C ASN A 311 -5.02 10.59 10.35
N ALA A 312 -6.26 10.32 9.98
CA ALA A 312 -6.99 9.09 10.31
C ALA A 312 -6.59 7.90 9.43
N SER A 313 -6.05 8.13 8.23
CA SER A 313 -5.89 7.12 7.19
C SER A 313 -5.09 5.89 7.63
N LEU A 314 -4.00 6.06 8.38
CA LEU A 314 -3.21 4.95 8.88
C LEU A 314 -3.98 4.12 9.92
N PHE A 315 -4.67 4.77 10.85
CA PHE A 315 -5.48 4.08 11.85
C PHE A 315 -6.61 3.30 11.18
N ILE A 316 -7.35 3.95 10.28
CA ILE A 316 -8.43 3.31 9.52
C ILE A 316 -7.89 2.12 8.71
N TYR A 317 -6.71 2.27 8.07
CA TYR A 317 -6.04 1.18 7.39
C TYR A 317 -5.76 -0.02 8.31
N LEU A 318 -5.38 0.21 9.56
CA LEU A 318 -5.10 -0.89 10.49
C LEU A 318 -6.37 -1.63 10.90
N VAL A 319 -7.47 -0.91 11.15
CA VAL A 319 -8.70 -1.51 11.70
C VAL A 319 -9.69 -2.01 10.63
N HIS A 320 -9.61 -1.51 9.39
CA HIS A 320 -10.63 -1.83 8.38
C HIS A 320 -10.68 -3.30 8.00
N HIS A 321 -9.54 -4.01 7.95
CA HIS A 321 -9.50 -5.39 7.51
C HIS A 321 -10.16 -6.36 8.49
N PRO A 322 -9.88 -6.33 9.82
CA PRO A 322 -10.65 -7.11 10.78
C PRO A 322 -12.15 -6.80 10.76
N LEU A 323 -12.52 -5.51 10.62
CA LEU A 323 -13.91 -5.10 10.52
C LEU A 323 -14.60 -5.64 9.26
N THR A 324 -13.88 -5.65 8.14
CA THR A 324 -14.39 -6.22 6.88
C THR A 324 -14.61 -7.72 7.00
N LEU A 325 -13.69 -8.46 7.62
CA LEU A 325 -13.84 -9.89 7.84
C LEU A 325 -14.96 -10.22 8.81
N PHE A 326 -15.12 -9.42 9.87
CA PHE A 326 -16.24 -9.56 10.78
C PHE A 326 -17.58 -9.34 10.05
N PHE A 327 -17.69 -8.28 9.25
CA PHE A 327 -18.87 -8.02 8.43
C PHE A 327 -19.15 -9.17 7.47
N GLY A 328 -18.11 -9.65 6.76
CA GLY A 328 -18.21 -10.77 5.83
C GLY A 328 -18.68 -12.06 6.48
N ALA A 329 -18.16 -12.37 7.67
CA ALA A 329 -18.44 -13.61 8.37
C ALA A 329 -19.86 -13.66 8.98
N TYR A 330 -20.29 -12.55 9.60
CA TYR A 330 -21.49 -12.54 10.43
C TYR A 330 -22.67 -11.77 9.85
N ILE A 331 -22.44 -10.81 8.96
CA ILE A 331 -23.51 -9.96 8.42
C ILE A 331 -23.84 -10.33 6.96
N THR A 332 -22.83 -10.56 6.13
CA THR A 332 -23.03 -10.93 4.72
C THR A 332 -23.96 -12.14 4.51
N PRO A 333 -23.96 -13.22 5.31
CA PRO A 333 -24.86 -14.34 5.11
C PRO A 333 -26.36 -14.00 5.20
N HIS A 334 -26.70 -12.86 5.82
CA HIS A 334 -28.07 -12.38 5.97
C HIS A 334 -28.48 -11.37 4.89
N ILE A 335 -27.62 -11.08 3.92
CA ILE A 335 -27.87 -10.11 2.85
C ILE A 335 -27.88 -10.83 1.50
N SER A 336 -29.02 -10.85 0.83
CA SER A 336 -29.19 -11.54 -0.47
C SER A 336 -28.59 -10.79 -1.66
N SER A 337 -28.48 -9.46 -1.57
CA SER A 337 -27.96 -8.64 -2.68
C SER A 337 -26.49 -8.25 -2.47
N ASN A 338 -25.63 -8.57 -3.42
CA ASN A 338 -24.21 -8.21 -3.38
C ASN A 338 -24.00 -6.69 -3.32
N TRP A 339 -24.81 -5.90 -4.01
CA TRP A 339 -24.72 -4.44 -3.99
C TRP A 339 -25.16 -3.86 -2.65
N LEU A 340 -26.26 -4.37 -2.10
CA LEU A 340 -26.69 -3.97 -0.77
C LEU A 340 -25.63 -4.35 0.28
N GLY A 341 -25.06 -5.54 0.16
CA GLY A 341 -23.97 -6.00 1.02
C GLY A 341 -22.72 -5.14 0.88
N PHE A 342 -22.32 -4.77 -0.34
CA PHE A 342 -21.17 -3.91 -0.58
C PHE A 342 -21.38 -2.51 0.05
N ILE A 343 -22.55 -1.89 -0.16
CA ILE A 343 -22.86 -0.55 0.37
C ILE A 343 -22.97 -0.59 1.91
N SER A 344 -23.72 -1.55 2.46
CA SER A 344 -23.84 -1.69 3.92
C SER A 344 -22.50 -2.02 4.58
N GLY A 345 -21.65 -2.83 3.94
CA GLY A 345 -20.28 -3.10 4.38
C GLY A 345 -19.42 -1.84 4.42
N MET A 346 -19.53 -0.98 3.40
CA MET A 346 -18.84 0.31 3.38
C MET A 346 -19.28 1.20 4.56
N ILE A 347 -20.58 1.32 4.79
CA ILE A 347 -21.13 2.13 5.88
C ILE A 347 -20.70 1.56 7.24
N PHE A 348 -20.77 0.25 7.42
CA PHE A 348 -20.36 -0.44 8.64
C PHE A 348 -18.88 -0.22 8.94
N VAL A 349 -17.99 -0.53 7.98
CA VAL A 349 -16.55 -0.46 8.21
C VAL A 349 -16.08 0.98 8.40
N VAL A 350 -16.54 1.92 7.55
CA VAL A 350 -16.17 3.33 7.68
C VAL A 350 -16.71 3.92 8.98
N GLY A 351 -17.98 3.65 9.32
CA GLY A 351 -18.61 4.18 10.52
C GLY A 351 -17.90 3.72 11.79
N ILE A 352 -17.67 2.42 11.95
CA ILE A 352 -16.98 1.87 13.11
C ILE A 352 -15.51 2.32 13.15
N ALA A 353 -14.81 2.36 12.01
CA ALA A 353 -13.43 2.80 11.98
C ALA A 353 -13.26 4.27 12.42
N ILE A 354 -14.20 5.15 12.07
CA ILE A 354 -14.21 6.54 12.53
C ILE A 354 -14.49 6.61 14.04
N ILE A 355 -15.46 5.86 14.56
CA ILE A 355 -15.75 5.79 16.01
C ILE A 355 -14.51 5.33 16.77
N LEU A 356 -13.87 4.26 16.33
CA LEU A 356 -12.65 3.73 16.95
C LEU A 356 -11.49 4.75 16.85
N TYR A 357 -11.39 5.50 15.74
CA TYR A 357 -10.40 6.56 15.57
C TYR A 357 -10.61 7.67 16.61
N GLU A 358 -11.83 8.13 16.83
CA GLU A 358 -12.15 9.14 17.85
C GLU A 358 -11.87 8.66 19.29
N ILE A 359 -12.14 7.38 19.57
CA ILE A 359 -11.85 6.77 20.87
C ILE A 359 -10.33 6.74 21.10
N HIS A 360 -9.55 6.26 20.10
CA HIS A 360 -8.11 6.13 20.27
C HIS A 360 -7.41 7.49 20.46
N LEU A 361 -7.93 8.57 19.88
CA LEU A 361 -7.38 9.91 20.08
C LEU A 361 -7.49 10.41 21.52
N ARG A 362 -8.48 9.91 22.27
CA ARG A 362 -8.77 10.30 23.66
C ARG A 362 -7.93 9.53 24.68
N ILE A 363 -7.36 8.39 24.28
CA ILE A 363 -6.56 7.51 25.15
C ILE A 363 -5.08 7.65 24.74
N PRO A 364 -4.22 8.33 25.58
CA PRO A 364 -2.84 8.62 25.22
C PRO A 364 -2.01 7.39 24.83
N LEU A 365 -2.22 6.26 25.52
CA LEU A 365 -1.56 5.00 25.22
C LEU A 365 -1.92 4.48 23.81
N LEU A 366 -3.22 4.43 23.48
CA LEU A 366 -3.67 4.00 22.14
C LEU A 366 -3.19 4.94 21.06
N LYS A 367 -3.19 6.26 21.33
CA LYS A 367 -2.66 7.25 20.41
C LYS A 367 -1.18 7.01 20.10
N PHE A 368 -0.36 6.67 21.09
CA PHE A 368 1.04 6.28 20.86
C PHE A 368 1.14 4.98 20.08
N LEU A 369 0.46 3.94 20.53
CA LEU A 369 0.52 2.59 19.94
C LEU A 369 0.10 2.56 18.46
N PHE A 370 -0.92 3.33 18.07
CA PHE A 370 -1.42 3.36 16.70
C PHE A 370 -0.88 4.49 15.82
N SER A 371 -0.05 5.40 16.33
CA SER A 371 0.56 6.48 15.54
C SER A 371 2.08 6.52 15.57
N GLY A 372 2.71 5.81 16.52
CA GLY A 372 4.16 5.90 16.79
C GLY A 372 4.61 7.32 17.17
N LYS A 373 3.69 8.20 17.59
CA LYS A 373 4.02 9.54 18.04
C LYS A 373 3.99 9.57 19.57
N PRO A 374 5.12 9.92 20.25
CA PRO A 374 5.08 10.09 21.70
C PRO A 374 4.03 11.14 22.07
N ALA A 375 3.33 10.93 23.19
CA ALA A 375 2.47 11.94 23.77
C ALA A 375 3.30 13.22 23.97
N MET A 376 2.84 14.36 23.46
CA MET A 376 3.50 15.62 23.76
C MET A 376 3.51 15.79 25.26
N LYS A 377 4.71 15.89 25.88
CA LYS A 377 4.82 16.39 27.25
C LYS A 377 4.13 17.76 27.24
N ARG A 378 3.10 17.93 28.06
CA ARG A 378 2.61 19.26 28.40
C ARG A 378 3.82 19.99 28.99
N ASP A 379 4.34 20.99 28.29
CA ASP A 379 5.29 21.95 28.87
C ASP A 379 4.55 22.67 29.98
N ASN A 380 4.82 22.28 31.22
CA ASN A 380 4.34 22.94 32.44
C ASN A 380 5.08 24.27 32.68
N ASN A 381 5.71 24.86 31.68
CA ASN A 381 6.50 26.10 31.82
C ASN A 381 5.70 27.38 31.66
N ASN A 382 4.36 27.38 31.62
CA ASN A 382 3.55 28.61 31.61
C ASN A 382 2.86 28.92 32.95
N ALA A 383 3.41 28.46 34.07
CA ALA A 383 2.83 28.70 35.40
C ALA A 383 3.69 29.63 36.29
N VAL A 384 4.72 30.32 35.73
CA VAL A 384 5.46 31.31 36.50
C VAL A 384 5.69 32.54 35.62
N ALA A 385 4.64 33.32 35.42
CA ALA A 385 4.71 34.74 35.04
C ALA A 385 3.31 35.35 35.32
N ARG A 386 3.05 35.64 36.57
CA ARG A 386 2.15 36.70 37.04
C ARG A 386 2.89 37.51 38.10
#